data_54e5fe6719348cbc60b82ffd5d061a4f
#
_entry.id   54e5fe6719348cbc60b82ffd5d061a4f
#
_cell.length_a   1.000
_cell.length_b   1.000
_cell.length_c   1.000
_cell.angle_alpha   90.00
_cell.angle_beta   90.00
_cell.angle_gamma   90.00
#
_symmetry.space_group_name_H-M   'P 1'
#
loop_
_entity.id
_entity.type
_entity.pdbx_description
1 polymer ?
#
loop_
_entity_poly.entity_id
_entity_poly.type
_entity_poly.pdbx_seq_one_letter_code
_entity_poly.pdbx_strand_id
1 'polypeptide(L)'
;MLGCDLGTLFKTTVAGGSYQEGLTVHLQGVPPGLLITEEEIYQDLLLRKPGQGELTSPRREPDVPVIYNGVNAADTMPGFANEGYTNGTPFVILIPNLDRHFEHIEQYQVTNRTPRPGHASYASYMKYDHWDDAIGAGIFSGRYTSTIVAAGVVAKRVLAQHGIEVTAYVKEAAGVVAPEVPIEEIRTKAAAYRRIRKEHDPIWNFVYKSGRIKPGMRFLEKAPVLKEVEDMIGKFAPIPMDEAKVRTEGVHPQLFCPDLAAADEMFAKIIEIKNAGDSSGGVVEVQATGLPPGMGEPVFRKLDGELGRMLSIGAVKAVEIGAGVRVKDMTGSQSNDQLYADDGRVRFGSNQAGGITGGLTTGQTVIARLTVK
;
A
#
# COMPACT_ATOMS: atom_id res chain seq x y z
N MET A 1 17.41 -15.90 -6.89
CA MET A 1 16.21 -15.96 -6.04
C MET A 1 15.00 -15.78 -6.94
N LEU A 2 14.12 -16.76 -6.99
CA LEU A 2 12.90 -16.74 -7.80
C LEU A 2 11.75 -16.40 -6.86
N GLY A 3 11.19 -15.21 -6.89
CA GLY A 3 10.08 -14.84 -6.01
C GLY A 3 10.06 -13.37 -5.59
N CYS A 4 10.91 -12.55 -6.20
CA CYS A 4 10.88 -11.11 -6.03
C CYS A 4 10.14 -10.41 -7.18
N ASP A 5 9.40 -11.16 -7.99
CA ASP A 5 8.65 -10.64 -9.12
C ASP A 5 7.18 -11.08 -9.10
N LEU A 6 6.31 -10.21 -9.60
CA LEU A 6 4.87 -10.39 -9.70
C LEU A 6 4.37 -9.81 -11.02
N GLY A 7 3.36 -10.46 -11.60
CA GLY A 7 2.69 -10.01 -12.82
C GLY A 7 3.30 -10.60 -14.10
N THR A 8 2.64 -10.35 -15.22
CA THR A 8 3.01 -10.86 -16.54
C THR A 8 3.22 -9.71 -17.54
N LEU A 9 2.17 -8.96 -17.86
CA LEU A 9 2.25 -7.80 -18.75
C LEU A 9 2.73 -6.57 -17.99
N PHE A 10 2.14 -6.29 -16.84
CA PHE A 10 2.65 -5.34 -15.87
C PHE A 10 3.45 -6.13 -14.83
N LYS A 11 4.76 -6.17 -15.01
CA LYS A 11 5.65 -6.97 -14.16
C LYS A 11 6.37 -6.10 -13.17
N THR A 12 6.26 -6.44 -11.89
CA THR A 12 6.96 -5.78 -10.78
C THR A 12 8.07 -6.67 -10.28
N THR A 13 9.28 -6.14 -10.14
CA THR A 13 10.40 -6.80 -9.48
C THR A 13 10.93 -5.91 -8.37
N VAL A 14 11.17 -6.45 -7.18
CA VAL A 14 11.63 -5.72 -6.00
C VAL A 14 12.98 -6.21 -5.52
N ALA A 15 13.81 -5.29 -5.00
CA ALA A 15 15.12 -5.61 -4.44
C ALA A 15 15.50 -4.64 -3.31
N GLY A 16 16.58 -4.94 -2.60
CA GLY A 16 17.10 -4.17 -1.48
C GLY A 16 16.81 -4.80 -0.13
N GLY A 17 17.04 -4.09 0.95
CA GLY A 17 16.84 -4.58 2.32
C GLY A 17 16.72 -3.44 3.31
N SER A 18 16.22 -3.74 4.50
CA SER A 18 15.87 -2.74 5.52
C SER A 18 17.06 -1.90 6.02
N TYR A 19 18.28 -2.44 5.97
CA TYR A 19 19.53 -1.78 6.37
C TYR A 19 20.54 -1.68 5.22
N GLN A 20 20.14 -2.07 4.00
CA GLN A 20 20.89 -1.80 2.79
C GLN A 20 20.78 -0.32 2.40
N GLU A 21 21.38 0.10 1.28
CA GLU A 21 21.31 1.49 0.78
C GLU A 21 19.87 1.98 0.56
N GLY A 22 18.96 1.06 0.27
CA GLY A 22 17.55 1.35 0.05
C GLY A 22 16.80 0.16 -0.52
N LEU A 23 15.61 0.43 -0.95
CA LEU A 23 14.73 -0.50 -1.64
C LEU A 23 14.50 -0.02 -3.07
N THR A 24 14.36 -0.94 -4.00
CA THR A 24 14.09 -0.63 -5.40
C THR A 24 12.87 -1.38 -5.90
N VAL A 25 12.17 -0.74 -6.82
CA VAL A 25 11.08 -1.33 -7.59
C VAL A 25 11.39 -1.14 -9.07
N HIS A 26 11.32 -2.22 -9.84
CA HIS A 26 11.45 -2.22 -11.27
C HIS A 26 10.12 -2.68 -11.87
N LEU A 27 9.53 -1.83 -12.71
CA LEU A 27 8.26 -2.10 -13.38
C LEU A 27 8.50 -2.22 -14.90
N GLN A 28 7.96 -3.28 -15.48
CA GLN A 28 7.91 -3.48 -16.94
C GLN A 28 6.45 -3.45 -17.39
N GLY A 29 6.22 -3.04 -18.64
CA GLY A 29 4.88 -2.95 -19.19
C GLY A 29 4.09 -1.72 -18.74
N VAL A 30 4.78 -0.68 -18.24
CA VAL A 30 4.16 0.62 -17.98
C VAL A 30 3.92 1.31 -19.32
N PRO A 31 2.67 1.67 -19.67
CA PRO A 31 2.39 2.38 -20.91
C PRO A 31 3.08 3.75 -20.97
N PRO A 32 3.55 4.22 -22.14
CA PRO A 32 4.06 5.57 -22.27
C PRO A 32 2.93 6.60 -22.17
N GLY A 33 3.28 7.85 -21.82
CA GLY A 33 2.34 8.98 -21.79
C GLY A 33 1.55 9.12 -20.48
N LEU A 34 1.94 8.42 -19.40
CA LEU A 34 1.38 8.63 -18.07
C LEU A 34 2.22 9.66 -17.30
N LEU A 35 1.59 10.70 -16.81
CA LEU A 35 2.26 11.57 -15.82
C LEU A 35 2.29 10.87 -14.46
N ILE A 36 3.49 10.55 -14.00
CA ILE A 36 3.74 9.94 -12.68
C ILE A 36 4.82 10.76 -11.98
N THR A 37 4.55 11.19 -10.77
CA THR A 37 5.45 12.05 -10.02
C THR A 37 5.89 11.40 -8.70
N GLU A 38 7.03 11.79 -8.19
CA GLU A 38 7.49 11.39 -6.86
C GLU A 38 6.52 11.84 -5.77
N GLU A 39 5.92 13.02 -5.92
CA GLU A 39 4.92 13.52 -4.97
C GLU A 39 3.72 12.58 -4.87
N GLU A 40 3.22 12.09 -6.02
CA GLU A 40 2.10 11.15 -6.04
C GLU A 40 2.46 9.82 -5.37
N ILE A 41 3.65 9.28 -5.66
CA ILE A 41 4.15 8.06 -5.00
C ILE A 41 4.29 8.29 -3.50
N TYR A 42 4.83 9.44 -3.10
CA TYR A 42 5.00 9.81 -1.70
C TYR A 42 3.68 9.91 -0.95
N GLN A 43 2.61 10.41 -1.55
CA GLN A 43 1.29 10.50 -0.92
C GLN A 43 0.75 9.14 -0.47
N ASP A 44 0.97 8.09 -1.23
CA ASP A 44 0.59 6.75 -0.80
C ASP A 44 1.61 6.14 0.19
N LEU A 45 2.90 6.38 -0.01
CA LEU A 45 3.93 5.98 0.95
C LEU A 45 3.71 6.63 2.32
N LEU A 46 3.22 7.86 2.36
CA LEU A 46 2.86 8.57 3.58
C LEU A 46 1.84 7.81 4.42
N LEU A 47 0.89 7.10 3.80
CA LEU A 47 -0.11 6.31 4.53
C LEU A 47 0.50 5.08 5.22
N ARG A 48 1.61 4.56 4.69
CA ARG A 48 2.29 3.38 5.25
C ARG A 48 3.51 3.72 6.13
N LYS A 49 4.15 4.90 5.98
CA LYS A 49 5.42 5.19 6.66
C LYS A 49 5.28 5.14 8.20
N PRO A 50 6.35 4.75 8.93
CA PRO A 50 6.34 4.71 10.39
C PRO A 50 6.42 6.13 11.00
N GLY A 51 6.31 6.21 12.34
CA GLY A 51 6.53 7.45 13.09
C GLY A 51 5.40 8.49 13.02
N GLN A 52 4.19 8.07 12.63
CA GLN A 52 3.06 8.98 12.39
C GLN A 52 2.03 9.04 13.53
N GLY A 53 2.20 8.29 14.60
CA GLY A 53 1.28 8.26 15.71
C GLY A 53 1.49 7.05 16.62
N GLU A 54 0.60 6.88 17.57
CA GLU A 54 0.73 5.87 18.63
C GLU A 54 0.60 4.43 18.12
N LEU A 55 -0.05 4.22 16.97
CA LEU A 55 -0.24 2.89 16.38
C LEU A 55 0.91 2.45 15.48
N THR A 56 1.91 3.30 15.25
CA THR A 56 3.02 3.03 14.33
C THR A 56 4.33 2.79 15.06
N SER A 57 5.29 2.16 14.37
CA SER A 57 6.67 2.02 14.85
C SER A 57 7.30 3.41 15.12
N PRO A 58 8.17 3.56 16.15
CA PRO A 58 8.85 4.82 16.44
C PRO A 58 9.94 5.20 15.42
N ARG A 59 10.26 4.35 14.45
CA ARG A 59 11.19 4.70 13.36
C ARG A 59 10.71 5.92 12.59
N ARG A 60 11.64 6.72 12.10
CA ARG A 60 11.37 7.99 11.42
C ARG A 60 11.81 7.98 9.96
N GLU A 61 11.69 6.83 9.29
CA GLU A 61 12.00 6.75 7.86
C GLU A 61 11.16 7.74 7.05
N PRO A 62 11.80 8.61 6.28
CA PRO A 62 11.08 9.62 5.49
C PRO A 62 10.35 9.04 4.28
N ASP A 63 10.79 7.88 3.78
CA ASP A 63 10.23 7.17 2.60
C ASP A 63 10.13 8.04 1.34
N VAL A 64 11.08 8.96 1.11
CA VAL A 64 11.09 9.82 -0.09
C VAL A 64 11.43 8.97 -1.31
N PRO A 65 10.48 8.76 -2.26
CA PRO A 65 10.76 8.02 -3.47
C PRO A 65 11.54 8.86 -4.47
N VAL A 66 12.32 8.18 -5.30
CA VAL A 66 13.04 8.76 -6.43
C VAL A 66 12.73 7.96 -7.68
N ILE A 67 12.12 8.57 -8.67
CA ILE A 67 12.02 7.99 -10.00
C ILE A 67 13.41 8.09 -10.63
N TYR A 68 14.02 6.92 -10.84
CA TYR A 68 15.37 6.79 -11.38
C TYR A 68 15.38 6.65 -12.91
N ASN A 69 14.39 5.96 -13.47
CA ASN A 69 14.24 5.72 -14.89
C ASN A 69 12.77 5.52 -15.26
N GLY A 70 12.45 5.63 -16.54
CA GLY A 70 11.11 5.35 -17.09
C GLY A 70 10.25 6.57 -17.38
N VAL A 71 10.77 7.78 -17.09
CA VAL A 71 10.11 9.06 -17.46
C VAL A 71 11.04 9.93 -18.29
N ASN A 72 10.45 10.86 -19.03
CA ASN A 72 11.21 11.88 -19.74
C ASN A 72 11.78 12.90 -18.75
N ALA A 73 13.07 13.20 -18.91
CA ALA A 73 13.74 14.24 -18.13
C ALA A 73 13.43 15.64 -18.69
N ALA A 74 13.50 16.66 -17.82
CA ALA A 74 13.13 18.05 -18.14
C ALA A 74 13.96 18.69 -19.27
N ASP A 75 15.16 18.17 -19.53
CA ASP A 75 16.09 18.75 -20.50
C ASP A 75 16.31 17.91 -21.76
N THR A 76 15.65 16.76 -21.90
CA THR A 76 15.91 15.83 -23.02
C THR A 76 15.22 16.18 -24.31
N MET A 77 14.11 16.96 -24.27
CA MET A 77 13.36 17.35 -25.45
C MET A 77 12.87 18.81 -25.33
N PRO A 78 13.74 19.81 -25.60
CA PRO A 78 13.32 21.22 -25.58
C PRO A 78 12.12 21.47 -26.52
N GLY A 79 11.06 22.09 -25.99
CA GLY A 79 9.84 22.37 -26.74
C GLY A 79 8.73 21.31 -26.67
N PHE A 80 8.98 20.18 -26.01
CA PHE A 80 7.95 19.20 -25.68
C PHE A 80 7.68 19.27 -24.16
N ALA A 81 6.46 19.64 -23.80
CA ALA A 81 6.02 19.66 -22.38
C ALA A 81 5.65 18.24 -21.91
N ASN A 82 6.63 17.32 -21.88
CA ASN A 82 6.44 15.91 -21.55
C ASN A 82 7.32 15.43 -20.36
N GLU A 83 7.87 16.36 -19.62
CA GLU A 83 8.67 16.07 -18.42
C GLU A 83 7.84 15.31 -17.38
N GLY A 84 8.40 14.24 -16.86
CA GLY A 84 7.73 13.36 -15.89
C GLY A 84 6.74 12.37 -16.49
N TYR A 85 6.47 12.42 -17.81
CA TYR A 85 5.66 11.42 -18.49
C TYR A 85 6.45 10.15 -18.75
N THR A 86 5.81 9.00 -18.56
CA THR A 86 6.41 7.70 -18.86
C THR A 86 6.74 7.57 -20.33
N ASN A 87 7.85 6.89 -20.64
CA ASN A 87 8.40 6.79 -22.00
C ASN A 87 8.43 5.36 -22.55
N GLY A 88 7.81 4.40 -21.84
CA GLY A 88 7.74 2.98 -22.23
C GLY A 88 8.99 2.15 -21.92
N THR A 89 10.06 2.76 -21.41
CA THR A 89 11.21 2.01 -20.89
C THR A 89 10.91 1.45 -19.49
N PRO A 90 11.68 0.48 -18.97
CA PRO A 90 11.47 0.00 -17.61
C PRO A 90 11.42 1.15 -16.60
N PHE A 91 10.38 1.17 -15.77
CA PHE A 91 10.17 2.22 -14.78
C PHE A 91 10.83 1.79 -13.46
N VAL A 92 11.74 2.61 -12.94
CA VAL A 92 12.53 2.27 -11.75
C VAL A 92 12.34 3.32 -10.68
N ILE A 93 11.94 2.87 -9.48
CA ILE A 93 11.81 3.69 -8.29
C ILE A 93 12.84 3.24 -7.26
N LEU A 94 13.55 4.19 -6.66
CA LEU A 94 14.40 4.00 -5.48
C LEU A 94 13.70 4.59 -4.26
N ILE A 95 13.80 3.89 -3.13
CA ILE A 95 13.36 4.38 -1.81
C ILE A 95 14.58 4.25 -0.89
N PRO A 96 15.38 5.32 -0.73
CA PRO A 96 16.59 5.29 0.09
C PRO A 96 16.27 5.02 1.56
N ASN A 97 17.14 4.30 2.26
CA ASN A 97 17.10 4.15 3.71
C ASN A 97 17.90 5.30 4.32
N LEU A 98 17.22 6.35 4.73
CA LEU A 98 17.85 7.55 5.28
C LEU A 98 17.94 7.52 6.81
N ASP A 99 17.13 6.70 7.50
CA ASP A 99 17.11 6.52 8.97
C ASP A 99 17.86 5.23 9.36
N ARG A 100 19.19 5.22 9.14
CA ARG A 100 20.06 4.09 9.49
C ARG A 100 20.79 4.37 10.80
N HIS A 101 20.36 3.74 11.89
CA HIS A 101 21.03 3.82 13.20
C HIS A 101 21.98 2.63 13.38
N PHE A 102 23.28 2.88 13.34
CA PHE A 102 24.30 1.86 13.52
C PHE A 102 24.25 1.21 14.93
N GLU A 103 23.79 1.93 15.93
CA GLU A 103 23.56 1.40 17.30
C GLU A 103 22.57 0.23 17.33
N HIS A 104 21.60 0.23 16.42
CA HIS A 104 20.67 -0.90 16.30
C HIS A 104 21.32 -2.15 15.71
N ILE A 105 22.44 -2.01 14.98
CA ILE A 105 23.15 -3.17 14.39
C ILE A 105 23.71 -4.07 15.48
N GLU A 106 24.24 -3.50 16.57
CA GLU A 106 24.73 -4.27 17.71
C GLU A 106 23.60 -5.05 18.39
N GLN A 107 22.44 -4.45 18.54
CA GLN A 107 21.26 -5.15 19.09
C GLN A 107 20.82 -6.32 18.17
N TYR A 108 20.92 -6.17 16.86
CA TYR A 108 20.64 -7.25 15.92
C TYR A 108 21.67 -8.37 15.97
N GLN A 109 22.92 -8.13 16.32
CA GLN A 109 23.93 -9.19 16.47
C GLN A 109 23.54 -10.23 17.56
N VAL A 110 22.87 -9.79 18.61
CA VAL A 110 22.34 -10.68 19.65
C VAL A 110 21.10 -11.43 19.16
N THR A 111 20.17 -10.73 18.49
CA THR A 111 18.93 -11.33 17.99
C THR A 111 19.13 -12.24 16.79
N ASN A 112 20.22 -12.09 16.04
CA ASN A 112 20.58 -12.99 14.93
C ASN A 112 20.96 -14.39 15.38
N ARG A 113 21.42 -14.54 16.62
CA ARG A 113 21.75 -15.85 17.22
C ARG A 113 20.52 -16.56 17.81
N THR A 114 19.43 -15.83 18.04
CA THR A 114 18.20 -16.36 18.64
C THR A 114 17.03 -16.01 17.73
N PRO A 115 16.45 -17.00 17.02
CA PRO A 115 15.31 -16.76 16.15
C PRO A 115 14.13 -16.17 16.90
N ARG A 116 13.48 -15.17 16.32
CA ARG A 116 12.32 -14.49 16.91
C ARG A 116 11.05 -15.30 16.67
N PRO A 117 10.24 -15.60 17.71
CA PRO A 117 8.94 -16.22 17.54
C PRO A 117 8.02 -15.39 16.60
N GLY A 118 7.24 -16.07 15.77
CA GLY A 118 6.32 -15.41 14.85
C GLY A 118 6.97 -14.65 13.68
N HIS A 119 8.29 -14.77 13.50
CA HIS A 119 9.05 -14.13 12.45
C HIS A 119 9.78 -15.14 11.56
N ALA A 120 10.12 -14.74 10.32
CA ALA A 120 10.79 -15.61 9.33
C ALA A 120 12.27 -15.92 9.67
N SER A 121 12.83 -15.39 10.75
CA SER A 121 14.27 -15.45 11.06
C SER A 121 14.84 -16.87 11.07
N TYR A 122 14.15 -17.85 11.69
CA TYR A 122 14.61 -19.25 11.67
C TYR A 122 14.57 -19.83 10.24
N ALA A 123 13.46 -19.65 9.53
CA ALA A 123 13.30 -20.21 8.19
C ALA A 123 14.25 -19.56 7.18
N SER A 124 14.52 -18.26 7.32
CA SER A 124 15.49 -17.52 6.53
C SER A 124 16.90 -18.06 6.71
N TYR A 125 17.32 -18.15 7.97
CA TYR A 125 18.62 -18.69 8.37
C TYR A 125 18.88 -20.10 7.78
N MET A 126 17.88 -20.99 7.88
CA MET A 126 18.00 -22.35 7.31
C MET A 126 17.96 -22.36 5.79
N LYS A 127 17.14 -21.51 5.17
CA LYS A 127 16.99 -21.48 3.70
C LYS A 127 18.24 -20.98 2.98
N TYR A 128 18.93 -20.01 3.58
CA TYR A 128 20.09 -19.35 2.98
C TYR A 128 21.43 -19.82 3.56
N ASP A 129 21.41 -20.94 4.26
CA ASP A 129 22.61 -21.57 4.86
C ASP A 129 23.47 -20.55 5.64
N HIS A 130 22.81 -19.78 6.52
CA HIS A 130 23.40 -18.74 7.38
C HIS A 130 23.90 -17.47 6.65
N TRP A 131 23.64 -17.33 5.36
CA TRP A 131 24.00 -16.17 4.55
C TRP A 131 22.85 -15.18 4.33
N ASP A 132 21.81 -15.30 5.15
CA ASP A 132 20.68 -14.38 5.02
C ASP A 132 21.03 -12.97 5.54
N ASP A 133 20.33 -11.94 4.98
CA ASP A 133 20.37 -10.57 5.47
C ASP A 133 19.52 -10.49 6.76
N ALA A 134 20.13 -10.85 7.89
CA ALA A 134 19.44 -10.93 9.16
C ALA A 134 19.23 -9.56 9.81
N ILE A 135 19.98 -8.52 9.41
CA ILE A 135 19.89 -7.18 10.00
C ILE A 135 18.57 -6.53 9.56
N GLY A 136 17.72 -6.20 10.57
CA GLY A 136 16.41 -5.62 10.33
C GLY A 136 15.47 -6.53 9.53
N ALA A 137 15.74 -7.84 9.50
CA ALA A 137 14.98 -8.88 8.80
C ALA A 137 15.08 -8.87 7.26
N GLY A 138 15.97 -8.08 6.69
CA GLY A 138 16.22 -8.08 5.25
C GLY A 138 14.96 -7.98 4.41
N ILE A 139 14.76 -8.95 3.52
CA ILE A 139 13.57 -9.05 2.65
C ILE A 139 12.27 -9.39 3.39
N PHE A 140 12.35 -9.87 4.64
CA PHE A 140 11.18 -10.19 5.47
C PHE A 140 10.77 -9.01 6.37
N SER A 141 11.41 -7.86 6.22
CA SER A 141 11.07 -6.65 6.93
C SER A 141 9.76 -6.04 6.42
N GLY A 142 8.94 -5.49 7.33
CA GLY A 142 7.78 -4.67 6.97
C GLY A 142 8.13 -3.45 6.10
N ARG A 143 9.40 -3.04 6.05
CA ARG A 143 9.90 -1.99 5.16
C ARG A 143 9.68 -2.31 3.68
N TYR A 144 9.71 -3.60 3.33
CA TYR A 144 9.47 -4.07 1.95
C TYR A 144 8.11 -3.65 1.39
N THR A 145 7.11 -3.41 2.24
CA THR A 145 5.79 -2.93 1.80
C THR A 145 5.85 -1.58 1.10
N SER A 146 6.90 -0.77 1.32
CA SER A 146 7.10 0.50 0.60
C SER A 146 7.25 0.29 -0.91
N THR A 147 7.93 -0.79 -1.33
CA THR A 147 8.08 -1.13 -2.76
C THR A 147 6.74 -1.51 -3.38
N ILE A 148 5.90 -2.26 -2.65
CA ILE A 148 4.58 -2.69 -3.11
C ILE A 148 3.66 -1.47 -3.24
N VAL A 149 3.69 -0.55 -2.27
CA VAL A 149 2.91 0.69 -2.31
C VAL A 149 3.35 1.57 -3.49
N ALA A 150 4.65 1.76 -3.70
CA ALA A 150 5.17 2.55 -4.82
C ALA A 150 4.78 1.95 -6.19
N ALA A 151 4.88 0.62 -6.35
CA ALA A 151 4.38 -0.08 -7.54
C ALA A 151 2.87 0.08 -7.72
N GLY A 152 2.12 0.03 -6.62
CA GLY A 152 0.67 0.17 -6.60
C GLY A 152 0.19 1.54 -7.11
N VAL A 153 0.96 2.61 -6.88
CA VAL A 153 0.63 3.94 -7.43
C VAL A 153 0.68 3.92 -8.96
N VAL A 154 1.75 3.36 -9.52
CA VAL A 154 1.88 3.23 -10.99
C VAL A 154 0.77 2.36 -11.56
N ALA A 155 0.46 1.22 -10.91
CA ALA A 155 -0.63 0.34 -11.31
C ALA A 155 -1.99 1.05 -11.27
N LYS A 156 -2.27 1.84 -10.22
CA LYS A 156 -3.52 2.62 -10.13
C LYS A 156 -3.63 3.66 -11.26
N ARG A 157 -2.54 4.28 -11.68
CA ARG A 157 -2.54 5.19 -12.83
C ARG A 157 -2.88 4.48 -14.14
N VAL A 158 -2.37 3.26 -14.33
CA VAL A 158 -2.74 2.44 -15.49
C VAL A 158 -4.22 2.07 -15.45
N LEU A 159 -4.71 1.63 -14.30
CA LEU A 159 -6.13 1.26 -14.12
C LEU A 159 -7.07 2.45 -14.33
N ALA A 160 -6.69 3.63 -13.85
CA ALA A 160 -7.49 4.85 -13.97
C ALA A 160 -7.73 5.28 -15.44
N GLN A 161 -6.82 4.94 -16.36
CA GLN A 161 -7.05 5.16 -17.81
C GLN A 161 -8.25 4.36 -18.34
N HIS A 162 -8.62 3.29 -17.66
CA HIS A 162 -9.74 2.42 -17.98
C HIS A 162 -10.96 2.67 -17.08
N GLY A 163 -10.95 3.75 -16.30
CA GLY A 163 -12.04 4.07 -15.37
C GLY A 163 -12.14 3.13 -14.16
N ILE A 164 -11.06 2.37 -13.89
CA ILE A 164 -11.00 1.45 -12.75
C ILE A 164 -10.36 2.16 -11.55
N GLU A 165 -11.04 2.14 -10.42
CA GLU A 165 -10.57 2.72 -9.17
C GLU A 165 -10.47 1.68 -8.07
N VAL A 166 -9.42 1.78 -7.25
CA VAL A 166 -9.17 0.88 -6.11
C VAL A 166 -9.09 1.69 -4.82
N THR A 167 -9.89 1.30 -3.84
CA THR A 167 -9.92 1.91 -2.50
C THR A 167 -9.77 0.83 -1.44
N ALA A 168 -9.07 1.12 -0.36
CA ALA A 168 -8.89 0.20 0.77
C ALA A 168 -9.08 0.94 2.09
N TYR A 169 -9.59 0.23 3.11
CA TYR A 169 -9.80 0.74 4.45
C TYR A 169 -9.75 -0.36 5.49
N VAL A 170 -9.59 0.01 6.75
CA VAL A 170 -9.65 -0.93 7.87
C VAL A 170 -11.10 -1.29 8.13
N LYS A 171 -11.47 -2.53 7.87
CA LYS A 171 -12.82 -3.09 8.08
C LYS A 171 -12.99 -3.61 9.51
N GLU A 172 -11.91 -4.19 10.06
CA GLU A 172 -11.92 -4.75 11.42
C GLU A 172 -10.56 -4.55 12.08
N ALA A 173 -10.53 -4.20 13.35
CA ALA A 173 -9.32 -4.23 14.17
C ALA A 173 -9.67 -4.53 15.63
N ALA A 174 -8.81 -5.32 16.30
CA ALA A 174 -8.96 -5.69 17.72
C ALA A 174 -10.37 -6.26 18.06
N GLY A 175 -11.01 -6.95 17.11
CA GLY A 175 -12.35 -7.53 17.27
C GLY A 175 -13.52 -6.55 17.11
N VAL A 176 -13.25 -5.29 16.74
CA VAL A 176 -14.30 -4.32 16.37
C VAL A 176 -14.48 -4.33 14.87
N VAL A 177 -15.70 -4.54 14.40
CA VAL A 177 -16.06 -4.59 12.98
C VAL A 177 -16.80 -3.30 12.60
N ALA A 178 -16.30 -2.60 11.59
CA ALA A 178 -17.00 -1.44 11.04
C ALA A 178 -18.28 -1.86 10.27
N PRO A 179 -19.35 -1.07 10.32
CA PRO A 179 -20.51 -1.31 9.48
C PRO A 179 -20.17 -1.21 7.98
N GLU A 180 -21.10 -1.64 7.12
CA GLU A 180 -21.01 -1.40 5.69
C GLU A 180 -21.26 0.09 5.41
N VAL A 181 -20.39 0.68 4.57
CA VAL A 181 -20.45 2.09 4.19
C VAL A 181 -20.49 2.16 2.66
N PRO A 182 -21.31 3.04 2.07
CA PRO A 182 -21.33 3.23 0.62
C PRO A 182 -19.96 3.61 0.05
N ILE A 183 -19.60 3.06 -1.11
CA ILE A 183 -18.29 3.26 -1.73
C ILE A 183 -17.94 4.73 -1.97
N GLU A 184 -18.92 5.55 -2.33
CA GLU A 184 -18.69 6.98 -2.57
C GLU A 184 -18.36 7.75 -1.27
N GLU A 185 -18.93 7.33 -0.15
CA GLU A 185 -18.56 7.86 1.17
C GLU A 185 -17.16 7.43 1.58
N ILE A 186 -16.81 6.14 1.34
CA ILE A 186 -15.46 5.64 1.59
C ILE A 186 -14.43 6.45 0.79
N ARG A 187 -14.69 6.71 -0.49
CA ARG A 187 -13.81 7.51 -1.36
C ARG A 187 -13.63 8.94 -0.86
N THR A 188 -14.72 9.58 -0.50
CA THR A 188 -14.71 10.95 0.01
C THR A 188 -13.85 11.04 1.28
N LYS A 189 -14.07 10.13 2.23
CA LYS A 189 -13.29 10.06 3.46
C LYS A 189 -11.82 9.66 3.23
N ALA A 190 -11.55 8.77 2.27
CA ALA A 190 -10.19 8.42 1.87
C ALA A 190 -9.43 9.63 1.31
N ALA A 191 -10.08 10.45 0.48
CA ALA A 191 -9.49 11.67 -0.04
C ALA A 191 -9.21 12.69 1.07
N ALA A 192 -10.15 12.88 1.99
CA ALA A 192 -9.97 13.74 3.17
C ALA A 192 -8.80 13.26 4.04
N TYR A 193 -8.74 11.96 4.35
CA TYR A 193 -7.67 11.37 5.15
C TYR A 193 -6.30 11.59 4.52
N ARG A 194 -6.15 11.33 3.21
CA ARG A 194 -4.89 11.56 2.47
C ARG A 194 -4.48 13.02 2.51
N ARG A 195 -5.40 13.95 2.28
CA ARG A 195 -5.13 15.38 2.32
C ARG A 195 -4.64 15.82 3.70
N ILE A 196 -5.34 15.41 4.76
CA ILE A 196 -4.98 15.73 6.15
C ILE A 196 -3.57 15.20 6.47
N ARG A 197 -3.30 13.92 6.15
CA ARG A 197 -1.98 13.33 6.38
C ARG A 197 -0.87 14.09 5.66
N LYS A 198 -1.10 14.50 4.42
CA LYS A 198 -0.17 15.26 3.61
C LYS A 198 0.12 16.64 4.19
N GLU A 199 -0.92 17.39 4.56
CA GLU A 199 -0.81 18.74 5.11
C GLU A 199 -0.01 18.81 6.42
N HIS A 200 -0.09 17.73 7.23
CA HIS A 200 0.60 17.62 8.51
C HIS A 200 1.94 16.89 8.45
N ASP A 201 2.40 16.54 7.25
CA ASP A 201 3.71 15.90 7.06
C ASP A 201 4.81 16.92 6.79
N PRO A 202 5.84 17.00 7.67
CA PRO A 202 6.93 17.98 7.50
C PRO A 202 7.80 17.66 6.29
N ILE A 203 7.96 16.39 5.90
CA ILE A 203 8.76 15.99 4.74
C ILE A 203 8.06 16.43 3.45
N TRP A 204 6.73 16.23 3.36
CA TRP A 204 5.98 16.71 2.20
C TRP A 204 6.11 18.22 2.02
N ASN A 205 5.98 18.99 3.12
CA ASN A 205 6.14 20.45 3.08
C ASN A 205 7.54 20.84 2.63
N PHE A 206 8.58 20.15 3.15
CA PHE A 206 9.98 20.46 2.85
C PHE A 206 10.36 20.07 1.42
N VAL A 207 9.94 18.93 0.91
CA VAL A 207 10.40 18.39 -0.38
C VAL A 207 9.50 18.84 -1.53
N TYR A 208 8.19 18.59 -1.42
CA TYR A 208 7.27 18.71 -2.55
C TYR A 208 6.56 20.06 -2.60
N LYS A 209 5.98 20.52 -1.49
CA LYS A 209 5.30 21.82 -1.43
C LYS A 209 6.25 22.98 -1.71
N SER A 210 7.51 22.88 -1.30
CA SER A 210 8.56 23.87 -1.60
C SER A 210 9.10 23.78 -3.04
N GLY A 211 8.72 22.75 -3.81
CA GLY A 211 9.17 22.53 -5.18
C GLY A 211 10.63 22.09 -5.32
N ARG A 212 11.23 21.48 -4.28
CA ARG A 212 12.62 20.99 -4.32
C ARG A 212 12.80 19.77 -5.19
N ILE A 213 11.81 18.89 -5.24
CA ILE A 213 11.72 17.80 -6.23
C ILE A 213 10.55 18.10 -7.16
N LYS A 214 10.82 18.10 -8.46
CA LYS A 214 9.85 18.38 -9.53
C LYS A 214 9.81 17.21 -10.51
N PRO A 215 8.69 17.02 -11.24
CA PRO A 215 8.60 16.01 -12.29
C PRO A 215 9.74 16.14 -13.31
N GLY A 216 10.31 15.01 -13.74
CA GLY A 216 11.37 14.98 -14.73
C GLY A 216 12.77 15.38 -14.26
N MET A 217 12.95 15.80 -13.00
CA MET A 217 14.31 16.04 -12.46
C MET A 217 15.16 14.76 -12.52
N ARG A 218 16.44 14.91 -12.86
CA ARG A 218 17.40 13.78 -12.88
C ARG A 218 17.79 13.37 -11.46
N PHE A 219 18.23 12.12 -11.32
CA PHE A 219 18.66 11.60 -9.99
C PHE A 219 19.73 12.47 -9.32
N LEU A 220 20.76 12.89 -10.05
CA LEU A 220 21.84 13.71 -9.49
C LEU A 220 21.37 15.08 -8.99
N GLU A 221 20.29 15.63 -9.54
CA GLU A 221 19.69 16.90 -9.08
C GLU A 221 18.88 16.68 -7.80
N LYS A 222 18.33 15.48 -7.59
CA LYS A 222 17.58 15.09 -6.38
C LYS A 222 18.49 14.73 -5.21
N ALA A 223 19.70 14.23 -5.48
CA ALA A 223 20.62 13.72 -4.48
C ALA A 223 20.95 14.75 -3.36
N PRO A 224 21.20 16.05 -3.64
CA PRO A 224 21.38 17.05 -2.59
C PRO A 224 20.15 17.21 -1.68
N VAL A 225 18.93 17.15 -2.23
CA VAL A 225 17.69 17.24 -1.45
C VAL A 225 17.54 16.04 -0.52
N LEU A 226 17.86 14.84 -1.00
CA LEU A 226 17.86 13.63 -0.18
C LEU A 226 18.87 13.72 0.96
N LYS A 227 20.05 14.27 0.71
CA LYS A 227 21.06 14.49 1.74
C LYS A 227 20.60 15.49 2.79
N GLU A 228 19.96 16.58 2.39
CA GLU A 228 19.36 17.53 3.34
C GLU A 228 18.25 16.86 4.18
N VAL A 229 17.42 16.00 3.58
CA VAL A 229 16.40 15.22 4.31
C VAL A 229 17.05 14.29 5.33
N GLU A 230 18.11 13.57 4.96
CA GLU A 230 18.88 12.69 5.85
C GLU A 230 19.43 13.49 7.04
N ASP A 231 20.09 14.62 6.80
CA ASP A 231 20.69 15.48 7.81
C ASP A 231 19.66 16.11 8.78
N MET A 232 18.40 16.13 8.38
CA MET A 232 17.29 16.74 9.13
C MET A 232 16.33 15.74 9.76
N ILE A 233 16.49 14.42 9.56
CA ILE A 233 15.52 13.42 10.03
C ILE A 233 15.15 13.59 11.51
N GLY A 234 16.15 13.79 12.38
CA GLY A 234 15.92 14.03 13.81
C GLY A 234 15.34 15.42 14.15
N LYS A 235 15.35 16.35 13.19
CA LYS A 235 14.92 17.75 13.37
C LYS A 235 13.52 18.01 12.82
N PHE A 236 12.97 17.12 12.00
CA PHE A 236 11.60 17.24 11.52
C PHE A 236 10.63 17.06 12.68
N ALA A 237 10.08 18.16 13.16
CA ALA A 237 9.02 18.13 14.15
C ALA A 237 7.69 17.80 13.45
N PRO A 238 6.87 16.90 14.02
CA PRO A 238 5.50 16.69 13.53
C PRO A 238 4.75 18.02 13.52
N ILE A 239 4.04 18.30 12.43
CA ILE A 239 3.16 19.46 12.36
C ILE A 239 1.93 19.13 13.20
N PRO A 240 1.60 19.92 14.25
CA PRO A 240 0.44 19.63 15.10
C PRO A 240 -0.84 19.49 14.29
N MET A 241 -1.62 18.49 14.60
CA MET A 241 -2.92 18.23 13.99
C MET A 241 -4.02 18.62 14.98
N ASP A 242 -4.94 19.46 14.55
CA ASP A 242 -6.16 19.71 15.29
C ASP A 242 -7.11 18.51 15.11
N GLU A 243 -7.06 17.57 16.04
CA GLU A 243 -7.84 16.34 15.96
C GLU A 243 -9.34 16.60 15.97
N ALA A 244 -9.81 17.63 16.70
CA ALA A 244 -11.21 18.00 16.72
C ALA A 244 -11.67 18.42 15.32
N LYS A 245 -10.88 19.26 14.64
CA LYS A 245 -11.13 19.66 13.26
C LYS A 245 -11.12 18.48 12.29
N VAL A 246 -10.14 17.58 12.41
CA VAL A 246 -10.06 16.36 11.58
C VAL A 246 -11.31 15.52 11.72
N ARG A 247 -11.82 15.35 12.93
CA ARG A 247 -13.03 14.59 13.22
C ARG A 247 -14.30 15.21 12.61
N THR A 248 -14.34 16.53 12.41
CA THR A 248 -15.47 17.17 11.71
C THR A 248 -15.56 16.76 10.24
N GLU A 249 -14.48 16.25 9.66
CA GLU A 249 -14.45 15.68 8.30
C GLU A 249 -14.86 14.18 8.27
N GLY A 250 -15.25 13.63 9.41
CA GLY A 250 -15.71 12.25 9.53
C GLY A 250 -14.61 11.20 9.43
N VAL A 251 -13.34 11.58 9.71
CA VAL A 251 -12.18 10.68 9.70
C VAL A 251 -11.47 10.69 11.04
N HIS A 252 -10.93 9.52 11.42
CA HIS A 252 -10.09 9.40 12.60
C HIS A 252 -8.64 9.81 12.26
N PRO A 253 -7.94 10.60 13.12
CA PRO A 253 -6.61 11.14 12.79
C PRO A 253 -5.52 10.10 12.57
N GLN A 254 -5.63 8.91 13.16
CA GLN A 254 -4.58 7.88 13.10
C GLN A 254 -5.00 6.54 12.45
N LEU A 255 -6.29 6.34 12.16
CA LEU A 255 -6.80 5.07 11.64
C LEU A 255 -7.79 5.33 10.51
N PHE A 256 -7.51 4.83 9.30
CA PHE A 256 -8.46 4.99 8.21
C PHE A 256 -9.51 3.87 8.23
N CYS A 257 -10.60 4.15 8.91
CA CYS A 257 -11.87 3.45 8.85
C CYS A 257 -12.96 4.48 8.46
N PRO A 258 -13.85 4.18 7.50
CA PRO A 258 -14.84 5.16 7.04
C PRO A 258 -15.95 5.44 8.08
N ASP A 259 -16.18 4.56 9.05
CA ASP A 259 -17.05 4.80 10.19
C ASP A 259 -16.23 5.33 11.37
N LEU A 260 -16.48 6.59 11.77
CA LEU A 260 -15.70 7.26 12.80
C LEU A 260 -15.91 6.63 14.18
N ALA A 261 -17.13 6.17 14.50
CA ALA A 261 -17.41 5.56 15.79
C ALA A 261 -16.69 4.22 15.93
N ALA A 262 -16.73 3.38 14.89
CA ALA A 262 -15.97 2.15 14.85
C ALA A 262 -14.43 2.41 14.90
N ALA A 263 -13.95 3.46 14.21
CA ALA A 263 -12.54 3.84 14.27
C ALA A 263 -12.09 4.22 15.69
N ASP A 264 -12.91 4.95 16.42
CA ASP A 264 -12.64 5.34 17.81
C ASP A 264 -12.60 4.12 18.73
N GLU A 265 -13.53 3.18 18.57
CA GLU A 265 -13.54 1.95 19.37
C GLU A 265 -12.35 1.04 19.03
N MET A 266 -12.04 0.87 17.74
CA MET A 266 -10.84 0.14 17.29
C MET A 266 -9.57 0.74 17.90
N PHE A 267 -9.43 2.06 17.83
CA PHE A 267 -8.27 2.77 18.35
C PHE A 267 -8.12 2.55 19.86
N ALA A 268 -9.20 2.72 20.62
CA ALA A 268 -9.19 2.54 22.08
C ALA A 268 -8.77 1.11 22.48
N LYS A 269 -9.33 0.09 21.81
CA LYS A 269 -8.96 -1.31 22.06
C LYS A 269 -7.52 -1.64 21.68
N ILE A 270 -7.01 -1.10 20.57
CA ILE A 270 -5.62 -1.30 20.17
C ILE A 270 -4.68 -0.68 21.21
N ILE A 271 -4.99 0.50 21.73
CA ILE A 271 -4.19 1.15 22.79
C ILE A 271 -4.21 0.33 24.07
N GLU A 272 -5.36 -0.22 24.47
CA GLU A 272 -5.46 -1.12 25.61
C GLU A 272 -4.52 -2.34 25.48
N ILE A 273 -4.60 -3.04 24.35
CA ILE A 273 -3.77 -4.21 24.04
C ILE A 273 -2.28 -3.84 24.02
N LYS A 274 -1.93 -2.70 23.40
CA LYS A 274 -0.56 -2.17 23.37
C LYS A 274 -0.03 -1.91 24.78
N ASN A 275 -0.83 -1.30 25.66
CA ASN A 275 -0.45 -1.00 27.02
C ASN A 275 -0.28 -2.28 27.85
N ALA A 276 -0.96 -3.36 27.50
CA ALA A 276 -0.74 -4.69 28.06
C ALA A 276 0.52 -5.40 27.49
N GLY A 277 1.25 -4.76 26.57
CA GLY A 277 2.47 -5.32 25.96
C GLY A 277 2.20 -6.36 24.87
N ASP A 278 1.02 -6.34 24.26
CA ASP A 278 0.59 -7.32 23.26
C ASP A 278 0.21 -6.63 21.93
N SER A 279 -0.26 -7.42 20.96
CA SER A 279 -0.68 -6.97 19.63
C SER A 279 -1.97 -7.65 19.19
N SER A 280 -2.76 -6.96 18.37
CA SER A 280 -3.95 -7.51 17.73
C SER A 280 -3.78 -7.63 16.22
N GLY A 281 -4.68 -8.37 15.60
CA GLY A 281 -4.87 -8.42 14.15
C GLY A 281 -6.02 -7.52 13.70
N GLY A 282 -6.26 -7.55 12.38
CA GLY A 282 -7.35 -6.82 11.77
C GLY A 282 -7.67 -7.33 10.36
N VAL A 283 -8.66 -6.71 9.74
CA VAL A 283 -9.08 -6.97 8.36
C VAL A 283 -9.04 -5.66 7.58
N VAL A 284 -8.35 -5.68 6.46
CA VAL A 284 -8.41 -4.61 5.46
C VAL A 284 -9.34 -5.04 4.34
N GLU A 285 -10.34 -4.22 4.04
CA GLU A 285 -11.18 -4.43 2.85
C GLU A 285 -10.67 -3.58 1.70
N VAL A 286 -10.56 -4.21 0.53
CA VAL A 286 -10.17 -3.60 -0.74
C VAL A 286 -11.36 -3.70 -1.68
N GLN A 287 -11.75 -2.57 -2.25
CA GLN A 287 -12.82 -2.48 -3.23
C GLN A 287 -12.26 -1.92 -4.55
N ALA A 288 -12.54 -2.62 -5.66
CA ALA A 288 -12.24 -2.14 -7.00
C ALA A 288 -13.53 -1.98 -7.80
N THR A 289 -13.70 -0.80 -8.40
CA THR A 289 -14.90 -0.43 -9.18
C THR A 289 -14.52 -0.09 -10.61
N GLY A 290 -15.50 -0.03 -11.51
CA GLY A 290 -15.29 0.31 -12.91
C GLY A 290 -14.75 -0.83 -13.77
N LEU A 291 -14.62 -2.05 -13.21
CA LEU A 291 -14.19 -3.20 -13.98
C LEU A 291 -15.32 -3.64 -14.93
N PRO A 292 -15.03 -3.76 -16.24
CA PRO A 292 -15.99 -4.35 -17.17
C PRO A 292 -16.21 -5.84 -16.84
N PRO A 293 -17.37 -6.42 -17.14
CA PRO A 293 -17.58 -7.86 -17.00
C PRO A 293 -16.65 -8.65 -17.93
N GLY A 294 -16.19 -9.82 -17.46
CA GLY A 294 -15.39 -10.76 -18.27
C GLY A 294 -13.87 -10.63 -18.15
N MET A 295 -13.34 -9.81 -17.24
CA MET A 295 -11.89 -9.78 -16.93
C MET A 295 -11.51 -11.01 -16.08
N GLY A 296 -10.44 -11.68 -16.47
CA GLY A 296 -9.91 -12.89 -15.82
C GLY A 296 -9.57 -13.96 -16.87
N GLU A 297 -8.77 -14.94 -16.49
CA GLU A 297 -8.27 -15.98 -17.40
C GLU A 297 -8.49 -17.38 -16.78
N PRO A 298 -9.70 -17.94 -16.84
CA PRO A 298 -9.90 -19.33 -16.43
C PRO A 298 -9.13 -20.28 -17.41
N VAL A 299 -8.71 -21.46 -16.99
CA VAL A 299 -9.07 -22.18 -15.77
C VAL A 299 -8.14 -21.84 -14.60
N PHE A 300 -6.82 -21.68 -14.80
CA PHE A 300 -5.83 -21.61 -13.72
C PHE A 300 -5.40 -20.18 -13.36
N ARG A 301 -5.79 -19.19 -14.17
CA ARG A 301 -5.52 -17.77 -13.91
C ARG A 301 -6.81 -16.97 -13.65
N LYS A 302 -7.71 -17.59 -12.89
CA LYS A 302 -8.92 -16.96 -12.38
C LYS A 302 -8.55 -15.70 -11.59
N LEU A 303 -9.35 -14.63 -11.71
CA LEU A 303 -9.07 -13.38 -11.02
C LEU A 303 -9.04 -13.55 -9.50
N ASP A 304 -9.94 -14.34 -8.91
CA ASP A 304 -9.93 -14.69 -7.49
C ASP A 304 -8.62 -15.40 -7.08
N GLY A 305 -8.13 -16.33 -7.90
CA GLY A 305 -6.84 -16.98 -7.70
C GLY A 305 -5.65 -16.00 -7.79
N GLU A 306 -5.67 -15.07 -8.75
CA GLU A 306 -4.63 -14.01 -8.85
C GLU A 306 -4.69 -13.05 -7.66
N LEU A 307 -5.89 -12.67 -7.19
CA LEU A 307 -6.07 -11.88 -5.98
C LEU A 307 -5.60 -12.62 -4.72
N GLY A 308 -5.68 -13.94 -4.68
CA GLY A 308 -5.11 -14.78 -3.62
C GLY A 308 -3.61 -14.58 -3.41
N ARG A 309 -2.88 -14.07 -4.42
CA ARG A 309 -1.46 -13.71 -4.31
C ARG A 309 -1.19 -12.59 -3.30
N MET A 310 -2.22 -11.84 -2.86
CA MET A 310 -2.09 -10.89 -1.76
C MET A 310 -1.65 -11.55 -0.45
N LEU A 311 -1.73 -12.89 -0.32
CA LEU A 311 -1.07 -13.65 0.75
C LEU A 311 0.45 -13.46 0.79
N SER A 312 1.08 -13.00 -0.29
CA SER A 312 2.51 -12.67 -0.31
C SER A 312 2.86 -11.35 0.39
N ILE A 313 1.86 -10.51 0.68
CA ILE A 313 2.06 -9.29 1.48
C ILE A 313 2.37 -9.71 2.92
N GLY A 314 3.44 -9.17 3.49
CA GLY A 314 3.87 -9.49 4.84
C GLY A 314 2.73 -9.33 5.86
N ALA A 315 2.64 -10.25 6.81
CA ALA A 315 1.62 -10.36 7.85
C ALA A 315 0.20 -10.74 7.38
N VAL A 316 -0.09 -10.80 6.08
CA VAL A 316 -1.38 -11.31 5.59
C VAL A 316 -1.48 -12.82 5.85
N LYS A 317 -2.60 -13.26 6.43
CA LYS A 317 -2.87 -14.66 6.83
C LYS A 317 -4.04 -15.28 6.07
N ALA A 318 -4.96 -14.47 5.57
CA ALA A 318 -6.07 -14.92 4.73
C ALA A 318 -6.43 -13.85 3.71
N VAL A 319 -6.97 -14.29 2.57
CA VAL A 319 -7.61 -13.45 1.56
C VAL A 319 -8.98 -14.04 1.28
N GLU A 320 -10.01 -13.23 1.38
CA GLU A 320 -11.40 -13.60 1.11
C GLU A 320 -11.95 -12.73 -0.02
N ILE A 321 -12.81 -13.31 -0.85
CA ILE A 321 -13.51 -12.62 -1.93
C ILE A 321 -15.00 -12.60 -1.62
N GLY A 322 -15.64 -11.44 -1.70
CA GLY A 322 -17.07 -11.28 -1.44
C GLY A 322 -17.47 -11.72 -0.03
N ALA A 323 -18.42 -12.64 0.08
CA ALA A 323 -18.85 -13.18 1.36
C ALA A 323 -17.79 -14.04 2.08
N GLY A 324 -16.73 -14.45 1.34
CA GLY A 324 -15.60 -15.19 1.92
C GLY A 324 -16.05 -16.48 2.59
N VAL A 325 -15.48 -16.79 3.76
CA VAL A 325 -15.81 -18.00 4.52
C VAL A 325 -17.27 -18.08 4.98
N ARG A 326 -18.01 -16.97 4.98
CA ARG A 326 -19.42 -16.97 5.38
C ARG A 326 -20.32 -17.79 4.43
N VAL A 327 -19.89 -18.01 3.18
CA VAL A 327 -20.67 -18.80 2.21
C VAL A 327 -20.97 -20.22 2.70
N LYS A 328 -20.13 -20.79 3.58
CA LYS A 328 -20.36 -22.13 4.16
C LYS A 328 -21.62 -22.22 5.02
N ASP A 329 -22.07 -21.10 5.56
CA ASP A 329 -23.27 -21.00 6.42
C ASP A 329 -24.49 -20.51 5.64
N MET A 330 -24.35 -20.22 4.34
CA MET A 330 -25.40 -19.70 3.47
C MET A 330 -26.03 -20.84 2.65
N THR A 331 -27.35 -20.76 2.44
CA THR A 331 -28.00 -21.58 1.43
C THR A 331 -27.67 -21.07 0.02
N GLY A 332 -27.85 -21.92 -1.01
CA GLY A 332 -27.63 -21.48 -2.39
C GLY A 332 -28.42 -20.23 -2.79
N SER A 333 -29.68 -20.12 -2.34
CA SER A 333 -30.52 -18.94 -2.58
C SER A 333 -30.02 -17.68 -1.87
N GLN A 334 -29.32 -17.81 -0.75
CA GLN A 334 -28.72 -16.69 -0.02
C GLN A 334 -27.38 -16.25 -0.61
N SER A 335 -26.61 -17.21 -1.15
CA SER A 335 -25.29 -16.93 -1.72
C SER A 335 -25.35 -16.51 -3.19
N ASN A 336 -26.44 -16.82 -3.91
CA ASN A 336 -26.58 -16.45 -5.31
C ASN A 336 -26.92 -14.97 -5.47
N ASP A 337 -26.11 -14.27 -6.24
CA ASP A 337 -26.38 -12.90 -6.66
C ASP A 337 -27.38 -12.93 -7.84
N GLN A 338 -28.65 -12.72 -7.54
CA GLN A 338 -29.73 -12.79 -8.55
C GLN A 338 -29.55 -11.66 -9.57
N LEU A 339 -29.69 -12.02 -10.86
CA LEU A 339 -29.65 -11.08 -11.97
C LEU A 339 -31.06 -10.66 -12.38
N TYR A 340 -31.22 -9.38 -12.71
CA TYR A 340 -32.45 -8.84 -13.29
C TYR A 340 -32.11 -7.78 -14.36
N ALA A 341 -33.04 -7.56 -15.26
CA ALA A 341 -32.91 -6.51 -16.26
C ALA A 341 -33.51 -5.19 -15.76
N ASP A 342 -32.75 -4.12 -15.86
CA ASP A 342 -33.16 -2.78 -15.52
C ASP A 342 -32.69 -1.82 -16.64
N ASP A 343 -33.64 -1.21 -17.34
CA ASP A 343 -33.39 -0.28 -18.47
C ASP A 343 -32.38 -0.84 -19.50
N GLY A 344 -32.60 -2.12 -19.90
CA GLY A 344 -31.74 -2.83 -20.86
C GLY A 344 -30.34 -3.19 -20.34
N ARG A 345 -30.07 -3.01 -19.05
CA ARG A 345 -28.81 -3.37 -18.39
C ARG A 345 -29.02 -4.50 -17.39
N VAL A 346 -28.00 -5.34 -17.24
CA VAL A 346 -27.97 -6.35 -16.18
C VAL A 346 -27.68 -5.68 -14.84
N ARG A 347 -28.49 -5.99 -13.85
CA ARG A 347 -28.32 -5.59 -12.46
C ARG A 347 -28.26 -6.83 -11.57
N PHE A 348 -27.68 -6.66 -10.41
CA PHE A 348 -27.55 -7.72 -9.40
C PHE A 348 -28.28 -7.29 -8.12
N GLY A 349 -28.98 -8.23 -7.49
CA GLY A 349 -29.70 -8.00 -6.24
C GLY A 349 -28.82 -8.00 -5.00
N SER A 350 -27.61 -8.57 -5.13
CA SER A 350 -26.59 -8.65 -4.07
C SER A 350 -25.20 -8.76 -4.69
N ASN A 351 -24.17 -8.83 -3.86
CA ASN A 351 -22.77 -9.02 -4.30
C ASN A 351 -22.03 -9.98 -3.35
N GLN A 352 -22.64 -11.16 -3.12
CA GLN A 352 -22.04 -12.20 -2.27
C GLN A 352 -20.78 -12.80 -2.90
N ALA A 353 -20.78 -12.91 -4.23
CA ALA A 353 -19.62 -13.37 -5.00
C ALA A 353 -18.47 -12.35 -5.04
N GLY A 354 -18.69 -11.12 -4.54
CA GLY A 354 -17.66 -10.08 -4.51
C GLY A 354 -17.19 -9.64 -5.90
N GLY A 355 -18.11 -9.55 -6.86
CA GLY A 355 -17.83 -9.08 -8.23
C GLY A 355 -17.12 -10.10 -9.12
N ILE A 356 -16.94 -11.35 -8.68
CA ILE A 356 -16.23 -12.39 -9.43
C ILE A 356 -17.05 -13.67 -9.44
N THR A 357 -17.35 -14.19 -10.62
CA THR A 357 -18.03 -15.48 -10.81
C THR A 357 -17.28 -16.32 -11.83
N GLY A 358 -16.96 -17.58 -11.48
CA GLY A 358 -16.20 -18.46 -12.36
C GLY A 358 -14.76 -17.99 -12.65
N GLY A 359 -14.25 -17.03 -11.87
CA GLY A 359 -12.92 -16.41 -12.06
C GLY A 359 -12.92 -15.20 -12.99
N LEU A 360 -14.11 -14.73 -13.38
CA LEU A 360 -14.30 -13.56 -14.25
C LEU A 360 -15.06 -12.46 -13.50
N THR A 361 -14.75 -11.20 -13.80
CA THR A 361 -15.52 -10.07 -13.27
C THR A 361 -16.95 -10.07 -13.77
N THR A 362 -17.88 -9.66 -12.93
CA THR A 362 -19.31 -9.52 -13.27
C THR A 362 -19.72 -8.11 -13.67
N GLY A 363 -18.82 -7.12 -13.53
CA GLY A 363 -19.13 -5.69 -13.64
C GLY A 363 -19.59 -5.06 -12.33
N GLN A 364 -19.77 -5.84 -11.26
CA GLN A 364 -19.96 -5.32 -9.90
C GLN A 364 -18.63 -4.93 -9.26
N THR A 365 -18.70 -4.24 -8.12
CA THR A 365 -17.52 -3.97 -7.30
C THR A 365 -16.82 -5.27 -6.91
N VAL A 366 -15.55 -5.38 -7.24
CA VAL A 366 -14.71 -6.47 -6.73
C VAL A 366 -14.34 -6.16 -5.29
N ILE A 367 -14.66 -7.10 -4.38
CA ILE A 367 -14.43 -6.96 -2.93
C ILE A 367 -13.49 -8.06 -2.47
N ALA A 368 -12.34 -7.66 -1.93
CA ALA A 368 -11.40 -8.57 -1.29
C ALA A 368 -11.12 -8.11 0.16
N ARG A 369 -11.01 -9.07 1.09
CA ARG A 369 -10.64 -8.83 2.49
C ARG A 369 -9.36 -9.54 2.83
N LEU A 370 -8.44 -8.82 3.44
CA LEU A 370 -7.14 -9.31 3.86
C LEU A 370 -7.07 -9.33 5.38
N THR A 371 -6.97 -10.53 5.96
CA THR A 371 -6.72 -10.68 7.40
C THR A 371 -5.23 -10.57 7.66
N VAL A 372 -4.86 -9.67 8.57
CA VAL A 372 -3.47 -9.38 8.97
C VAL A 372 -3.27 -9.61 10.47
N LYS A 373 -2.03 -9.98 10.85
CA LYS A 373 -1.65 -10.16 12.25
C LYS A 373 -0.36 -9.40 12.56
#